data_2000df85b283a42730a46655d0d20378
#
_entry.id   2000df85b283a42730a46655d0d20378
#
_cell.length_a   1.000
_cell.length_b   1.000
_cell.length_c   1.000
_cell.angle_alpha   90.00
_cell.angle_beta   90.00
_cell.angle_gamma   90.00
#
_symmetry.space_group_name_H-M   'P 1'
#
loop_
_entity.id
_entity.type
_entity.pdbx_description
1 polymer ?
#
loop_
_entity_poly.entity_id
_entity_poly.type
_entity_poly.pdbx_seq_one_letter_code
_entity_poly.pdbx_strand_id
1 'polypeptide(L)'
;MKEIGAVFRQIRESRHISLEEATGGEFSRSMLSRFERGENDLTTQRFFQALQQIKTSLSEFSHLAGIDQHSFIPKLLKEHYENMSLEHDQALYQSYQLAYQKEHKKEDFLASIILKAQMLGNFTEVELTANQEELDFLYDYLFSVMVWG
;
A
#
# COMPACT_ATOMS: atom_id res chain seq x y z
N MET A 1 -4.67 -12.19 3.07
CA MET A 1 -5.51 -11.56 2.02
C MET A 1 -6.90 -12.19 2.14
N LYS A 2 -7.93 -11.37 2.25
CA LYS A 2 -9.32 -11.84 2.25
C LYS A 2 -9.74 -12.21 0.82
N GLU A 3 -10.78 -13.03 0.67
CA GLU A 3 -11.33 -13.31 -0.67
C GLU A 3 -11.88 -12.05 -1.31
N ILE A 4 -11.38 -11.71 -2.48
CA ILE A 4 -11.65 -10.45 -3.20
C ILE A 4 -13.14 -10.28 -3.48
N GLY A 5 -13.82 -11.35 -3.93
CA GLY A 5 -15.25 -11.32 -4.21
C GLY A 5 -16.11 -11.04 -2.97
N ALA A 6 -15.76 -11.64 -1.82
CA ALA A 6 -16.46 -11.41 -0.56
C ALA A 6 -16.28 -9.98 -0.04
N VAL A 7 -15.07 -9.39 -0.19
CA VAL A 7 -14.81 -7.99 0.18
C VAL A 7 -15.62 -7.06 -0.73
N PHE A 8 -15.62 -7.31 -2.05
CA PHE A 8 -16.42 -6.54 -2.99
C PHE A 8 -17.91 -6.54 -2.61
N ARG A 9 -18.47 -7.71 -2.33
CA ARG A 9 -19.85 -7.87 -1.87
C ARG A 9 -20.13 -7.06 -0.61
N GLN A 10 -19.26 -7.15 0.39
CA GLN A 10 -19.42 -6.41 1.65
C GLN A 10 -19.50 -4.90 1.42
N ILE A 11 -18.60 -4.35 0.57
CA ILE A 11 -18.61 -2.93 0.22
C ILE A 11 -19.89 -2.55 -0.52
N ARG A 12 -20.25 -3.32 -1.56
CA ARG A 12 -21.46 -3.08 -2.34
C ARG A 12 -22.72 -3.05 -1.47
N GLU A 13 -22.88 -4.06 -0.61
CA GLU A 13 -24.04 -4.16 0.30
C GLU A 13 -24.06 -3.03 1.33
N SER A 14 -22.92 -2.65 1.89
CA SER A 14 -22.83 -1.51 2.82
C SER A 14 -23.25 -0.17 2.21
N ARG A 15 -23.14 -0.06 0.89
CA ARG A 15 -23.55 1.14 0.12
C ARG A 15 -24.95 1.01 -0.49
N HIS A 16 -25.66 -0.08 -0.17
CA HIS A 16 -27.00 -0.37 -0.69
C HIS A 16 -27.10 -0.41 -2.22
N ILE A 17 -26.02 -0.81 -2.91
CA ILE A 17 -25.97 -0.92 -4.36
C ILE A 17 -26.36 -2.34 -4.77
N SER A 18 -27.31 -2.46 -5.69
CA SER A 18 -27.74 -3.76 -6.23
C SER A 18 -26.67 -4.38 -7.14
N LEU A 19 -26.76 -5.70 -7.38
CA LEU A 19 -25.89 -6.38 -8.35
C LEU A 19 -26.02 -5.78 -9.77
N GLU A 20 -27.23 -5.36 -10.15
CA GLU A 20 -27.50 -4.75 -11.45
C GLU A 20 -26.77 -3.41 -11.60
N GLU A 21 -26.91 -2.52 -10.62
CA GLU A 21 -26.21 -1.24 -10.59
C GLU A 21 -24.69 -1.42 -10.60
N ALA A 22 -24.19 -2.39 -9.83
CA ALA A 22 -22.76 -2.64 -9.74
C ALA A 22 -22.10 -3.18 -11.02
N THR A 23 -22.88 -3.75 -11.96
CA THR A 23 -22.38 -4.16 -13.27
C THR A 23 -22.28 -2.99 -14.27
N GLY A 24 -23.01 -1.89 -14.01
CA GLY A 24 -23.11 -0.76 -14.94
C GLY A 24 -23.63 -1.14 -16.34
N GLY A 25 -24.25 -2.32 -16.48
CA GLY A 25 -24.69 -2.85 -17.77
C GLY A 25 -23.59 -3.45 -18.65
N GLU A 26 -22.34 -3.42 -18.20
CA GLU A 26 -21.18 -3.89 -19.00
C GLU A 26 -21.01 -5.42 -18.98
N PHE A 27 -21.60 -6.10 -18.00
CA PHE A 27 -21.57 -7.55 -17.87
C PHE A 27 -22.74 -8.07 -17.03
N SER A 28 -22.98 -9.37 -17.04
CA SER A 28 -24.19 -9.93 -16.43
C SER A 28 -24.17 -9.91 -14.90
N ARG A 29 -25.32 -9.66 -14.29
CA ARG A 29 -25.56 -9.78 -12.86
C ARG A 29 -25.15 -11.18 -12.31
N SER A 30 -25.39 -12.23 -13.08
CA SER A 30 -25.03 -13.60 -12.72
C SER A 30 -23.49 -13.76 -12.62
N MET A 31 -22.74 -13.12 -13.50
CA MET A 31 -21.27 -13.16 -13.45
C MET A 31 -20.75 -12.46 -12.18
N LEU A 32 -21.28 -11.28 -11.85
CA LEU A 32 -20.90 -10.56 -10.62
C LEU A 32 -21.27 -11.37 -9.37
N SER A 33 -22.47 -11.95 -9.32
CA SER A 33 -22.91 -12.78 -8.21
C SER A 33 -22.00 -13.99 -7.98
N ARG A 34 -21.55 -14.64 -9.05
CA ARG A 34 -20.59 -15.76 -8.98
C ARG A 34 -19.22 -15.33 -8.51
N PHE A 35 -18.75 -14.16 -8.97
CA PHE A 35 -17.50 -13.56 -8.48
C PHE A 35 -17.56 -13.27 -6.97
N GLU A 36 -18.66 -12.68 -6.50
CA GLU A 36 -18.86 -12.39 -5.07
C GLU A 36 -18.86 -13.64 -4.18
N ARG A 37 -19.23 -14.80 -4.75
CA ARG A 37 -19.17 -16.10 -4.06
C ARG A 37 -17.84 -16.85 -4.25
N GLY A 38 -16.89 -16.27 -4.99
CA GLY A 38 -15.59 -16.91 -5.29
C GLY A 38 -15.69 -18.06 -6.30
N GLU A 39 -16.79 -18.14 -7.08
CA GLU A 39 -17.01 -19.21 -8.06
C GLU A 39 -16.36 -18.92 -9.43
N ASN A 40 -16.02 -17.68 -9.71
CA ASN A 40 -15.30 -17.25 -10.90
C ASN A 40 -14.58 -15.94 -10.68
N ASP A 41 -13.60 -15.64 -11.53
CA ASP A 41 -12.90 -14.38 -11.57
C ASP A 41 -13.58 -13.38 -12.53
N LEU A 42 -13.33 -12.09 -12.31
CA LEU A 42 -13.60 -11.03 -13.28
C LEU A 42 -12.30 -10.68 -14.02
N THR A 43 -12.43 -10.26 -15.27
CA THR A 43 -11.31 -9.60 -15.93
C THR A 43 -10.96 -8.30 -15.19
N THR A 44 -9.71 -7.89 -15.24
CA THR A 44 -9.26 -6.64 -14.59
C THR A 44 -10.10 -5.44 -15.02
N GLN A 45 -10.46 -5.36 -16.30
CA GLN A 45 -11.29 -4.28 -16.82
C GLN A 45 -12.68 -4.27 -16.15
N ARG A 46 -13.36 -5.42 -16.09
CA ARG A 46 -14.68 -5.53 -15.45
C ARG A 46 -14.62 -5.27 -13.96
N PHE A 47 -13.55 -5.69 -13.31
CA PHE A 47 -13.34 -5.42 -11.90
C PHE A 47 -13.22 -3.91 -11.62
N PHE A 48 -12.42 -3.19 -12.41
CA PHE A 48 -12.32 -1.73 -12.28
C PHE A 48 -13.63 -1.01 -12.59
N GLN A 49 -14.37 -1.43 -13.61
CA GLN A 49 -15.70 -0.91 -13.89
C GLN A 49 -16.65 -1.12 -12.71
N ALA A 50 -16.67 -2.32 -12.15
CA ALA A 50 -17.50 -2.63 -10.98
C ALA A 50 -17.10 -1.80 -9.74
N LEU A 51 -15.81 -1.58 -9.48
CA LEU A 51 -15.33 -0.70 -8.42
C LEU A 51 -15.85 0.75 -8.58
N GLN A 52 -15.83 1.26 -9.80
CA GLN A 52 -16.36 2.61 -10.10
C GLN A 52 -17.87 2.68 -9.81
N GLN A 53 -18.63 1.66 -10.20
CA GLN A 53 -20.08 1.61 -9.94
C GLN A 53 -20.41 1.61 -8.44
N ILE A 54 -19.62 0.90 -7.66
CA ILE A 54 -19.77 0.91 -6.18
C ILE A 54 -19.03 2.09 -5.52
N LYS A 55 -18.54 3.07 -6.30
CA LYS A 55 -17.88 4.30 -5.84
C LYS A 55 -16.70 4.04 -4.91
N THR A 56 -15.92 3.00 -5.20
CA THR A 56 -14.76 2.58 -4.41
C THR A 56 -13.48 2.75 -5.23
N SER A 57 -12.48 3.41 -4.68
CA SER A 57 -11.16 3.46 -5.29
C SER A 57 -10.42 2.13 -5.13
N LEU A 58 -9.46 1.86 -6.02
CA LEU A 58 -8.61 0.68 -5.90
C LEU A 58 -7.82 0.68 -4.58
N SER A 59 -7.36 1.84 -4.13
CA SER A 59 -6.64 1.99 -2.86
C SER A 59 -7.52 1.63 -1.67
N GLU A 60 -8.75 2.15 -1.61
CA GLU A 60 -9.73 1.81 -0.57
C GLU A 60 -10.04 0.31 -0.57
N PHE A 61 -10.28 -0.26 -1.76
CA PHE A 61 -10.52 -1.68 -1.91
C PHE A 61 -9.33 -2.53 -1.43
N SER A 62 -8.12 -2.18 -1.84
CA SER A 62 -6.88 -2.87 -1.46
C SER A 62 -6.69 -2.87 0.05
N HIS A 63 -6.98 -1.74 0.70
CA HIS A 63 -6.92 -1.63 2.15
C HIS A 63 -7.92 -2.57 2.83
N LEU A 64 -9.18 -2.55 2.42
CA LEU A 64 -10.23 -3.40 2.99
C LEU A 64 -10.02 -4.90 2.71
N ALA A 65 -9.44 -5.24 1.57
CA ALA A 65 -9.07 -6.60 1.20
C ALA A 65 -7.78 -7.09 1.89
N GLY A 66 -7.04 -6.20 2.54
CA GLY A 66 -5.76 -6.51 3.15
C GLY A 66 -4.65 -6.83 2.15
N ILE A 67 -4.75 -6.30 0.92
CA ILE A 67 -3.74 -6.50 -0.13
C ILE A 67 -2.52 -5.62 0.14
N ASP A 68 -2.75 -4.40 0.56
CA ASP A 68 -1.72 -3.41 0.89
C ASP A 68 -1.00 -3.68 2.23
N GLN A 69 -1.49 -4.59 3.05
CA GLN A 69 -0.80 -5.02 4.28
C GLN A 69 0.56 -5.67 4.02
N HIS A 70 0.84 -6.05 2.78
CA HIS A 70 2.14 -6.55 2.35
C HIS A 70 3.06 -5.46 1.80
N SER A 71 2.59 -4.23 1.70
CA SER A 71 3.43 -3.11 1.31
C SER A 71 4.41 -2.78 2.44
N PHE A 72 5.67 -2.69 2.09
CA PHE A 72 6.77 -2.44 3.03
C PHE A 72 6.64 -1.09 3.75
N ILE A 73 6.30 -0.02 3.03
CA ILE A 73 6.22 1.33 3.59
C ILE A 73 5.11 1.47 4.65
N PRO A 74 3.85 1.05 4.42
CA PRO A 74 2.83 1.07 5.46
C PRO A 74 3.20 0.28 6.71
N LYS A 75 3.87 -0.87 6.57
CA LYS A 75 4.35 -1.65 7.71
C LYS A 75 5.39 -0.88 8.52
N LEU A 76 6.37 -0.29 7.84
CA LEU A 76 7.42 0.52 8.47
C LEU A 76 6.84 1.73 9.22
N LEU A 77 5.95 2.48 8.58
CA LEU A 77 5.31 3.64 9.19
C LEU A 77 4.44 3.24 10.39
N LYS A 78 3.71 2.12 10.30
CA LYS A 78 2.93 1.61 11.42
C LYS A 78 3.82 1.31 12.62
N GLU A 79 4.93 0.61 12.42
CA GLU A 79 5.89 0.26 13.46
C GLU A 79 6.49 1.51 14.12
N HIS A 80 6.83 2.53 13.31
CA HIS A 80 7.26 3.83 13.81
C HIS A 80 6.19 4.52 14.68
N TYR A 81 4.94 4.63 14.19
CA TYR A 81 3.88 5.33 14.92
C TYR A 81 3.37 4.60 16.16
N GLU A 82 3.46 3.27 16.22
CA GLU A 82 3.09 2.50 17.41
C GLU A 82 4.08 2.68 18.59
N ASN A 83 5.34 3.01 18.30
CA ASN A 83 6.41 3.12 19.29
C ASN A 83 7.24 4.40 19.10
N MET A 84 6.59 5.54 18.86
CA MET A 84 7.24 6.80 18.51
C MET A 84 8.16 7.31 19.62
N SER A 85 9.43 6.88 19.60
CA SER A 85 10.50 7.36 20.44
C SER A 85 11.81 7.43 19.66
N LEU A 86 12.67 8.39 20.00
CA LEU A 86 13.96 8.54 19.31
C LEU A 86 14.83 7.28 19.44
N GLU A 87 14.84 6.66 20.62
CA GLU A 87 15.62 5.45 20.87
C GLU A 87 15.13 4.28 20.00
N HIS A 88 13.81 4.08 19.89
CA HIS A 88 13.22 3.05 19.03
C HIS A 88 13.55 3.28 17.56
N ASP A 89 13.38 4.51 17.08
CA ASP A 89 13.63 4.88 15.68
C ASP A 89 15.11 4.76 15.32
N GLN A 90 16.02 5.11 16.22
CA GLN A 90 17.46 4.91 16.04
C GLN A 90 17.83 3.44 15.94
N ALA A 91 17.25 2.59 16.81
CA ALA A 91 17.48 1.15 16.75
C ALA A 91 16.96 0.53 15.44
N LEU A 92 15.77 0.94 15.02
CA LEU A 92 15.15 0.49 13.78
C LEU A 92 15.95 0.96 12.55
N TYR A 93 16.38 2.22 12.52
CA TYR A 93 17.27 2.77 11.50
C TYR A 93 18.57 1.97 11.36
N GLN A 94 19.24 1.68 12.48
CA GLN A 94 20.48 0.89 12.47
C GLN A 94 20.23 -0.53 11.97
N SER A 95 19.11 -1.16 12.34
CA SER A 95 18.78 -2.50 11.86
C SER A 95 18.60 -2.58 10.36
N TYR A 96 17.94 -1.59 9.75
CA TYR A 96 17.78 -1.52 8.29
C TYR A 96 19.09 -1.17 7.57
N GLN A 97 19.93 -0.34 8.15
CA GLN A 97 21.26 -0.08 7.59
C GLN A 97 22.14 -1.34 7.57
N LEU A 98 22.13 -2.12 8.66
CA LEU A 98 22.87 -3.39 8.71
C LEU A 98 22.29 -4.43 7.74
N ALA A 99 20.97 -4.50 7.60
CA ALA A 99 20.32 -5.39 6.64
C ALA A 99 20.72 -5.02 5.20
N TYR A 100 20.73 -3.74 4.87
CA TYR A 100 21.19 -3.28 3.57
C TYR A 100 22.65 -3.61 3.29
N GLN A 101 23.53 -3.39 4.25
CA GLN A 101 24.96 -3.75 4.10
C GLN A 101 25.17 -5.24 3.84
N LYS A 102 24.29 -6.10 4.39
CA LYS A 102 24.38 -7.55 4.26
C LYS A 102 23.76 -8.09 2.97
N GLU A 103 22.60 -7.59 2.60
CA GLU A 103 21.77 -8.16 1.54
C GLU A 103 21.59 -7.25 0.33
N HIS A 104 21.98 -5.98 0.42
CA HIS A 104 21.87 -4.94 -0.63
C HIS A 104 20.44 -4.79 -1.20
N LYS A 105 19.40 -5.05 -0.39
CA LYS A 105 18.02 -4.83 -0.78
C LYS A 105 17.69 -3.35 -0.76
N LYS A 106 17.19 -2.83 -1.88
CA LYS A 106 16.82 -1.42 -2.03
C LYS A 106 15.76 -0.97 -1.01
N GLU A 107 14.86 -1.88 -0.61
CA GLU A 107 13.82 -1.64 0.38
C GLU A 107 14.41 -1.33 1.76
N ASP A 108 15.49 -2.00 2.17
CA ASP A 108 16.14 -1.75 3.46
C ASP A 108 16.81 -0.37 3.49
N PHE A 109 17.43 0.03 2.37
CA PHE A 109 18.01 1.36 2.25
C PHE A 109 16.94 2.45 2.24
N LEU A 110 15.86 2.25 1.49
CA LEU A 110 14.70 3.16 1.51
C LEU A 110 14.11 3.30 2.91
N ALA A 111 13.98 2.19 3.66
CA ALA A 111 13.51 2.21 5.04
C ALA A 111 14.38 3.08 5.94
N SER A 112 15.68 2.92 5.83
CA SER A 112 16.62 3.71 6.64
C SER A 112 16.50 5.22 6.33
N ILE A 113 16.31 5.59 5.07
CA ILE A 113 16.11 6.99 4.67
C ILE A 113 14.78 7.55 5.22
N ILE A 114 13.69 6.77 5.13
CA ILE A 114 12.38 7.17 5.66
C ILE A 114 12.45 7.38 7.17
N LEU A 115 13.05 6.45 7.92
CA LEU A 115 13.22 6.57 9.37
C LEU A 115 14.07 7.78 9.75
N LYS A 116 15.15 8.03 9.02
CA LYS A 116 15.98 9.21 9.20
C LYS A 116 15.18 10.51 9.01
N ALA A 117 14.35 10.57 7.96
CA ALA A 117 13.47 11.71 7.72
C ALA A 117 12.41 11.89 8.82
N GLN A 118 11.84 10.78 9.34
CA GLN A 118 10.90 10.82 10.45
C GLN A 118 11.57 11.31 11.74
N MET A 119 12.78 10.83 12.06
CA MET A 119 13.54 11.32 13.21
C MET A 119 13.82 12.82 13.11
N LEU A 120 14.23 13.30 11.94
CA LEU A 120 14.48 14.73 11.70
C LEU A 120 13.21 15.60 11.83
N GLY A 121 12.06 15.05 11.43
CA GLY A 121 10.78 15.77 11.52
C GLY A 121 10.16 15.79 12.93
N ASN A 122 10.40 14.75 13.73
CA ASN A 122 9.73 14.54 15.01
C ASN A 122 10.59 14.89 16.24
N PHE A 123 11.92 14.93 16.11
CA PHE A 123 12.83 15.13 17.23
C PHE A 123 13.83 16.25 16.94
N THR A 124 13.84 17.28 17.76
CA THR A 124 14.73 18.44 17.60
C THR A 124 16.19 18.19 17.98
N GLU A 125 16.46 17.06 18.64
CA GLU A 125 17.79 16.68 19.15
C GLU A 125 18.62 15.91 18.11
N VAL A 126 18.05 15.65 16.93
CA VAL A 126 18.68 14.82 15.90
C VAL A 126 19.48 15.71 14.94
N GLU A 127 20.79 15.58 14.98
CA GLU A 127 21.71 16.19 14.02
C GLU A 127 22.05 15.20 12.90
N LEU A 128 21.07 14.81 12.11
CA LEU A 128 21.28 14.00 10.90
C LEU A 128 21.06 14.87 9.67
N THR A 129 21.92 14.70 8.66
CA THR A 129 21.75 15.35 7.35
C THR A 129 21.67 14.27 6.27
N ALA A 130 20.91 14.54 5.22
CA ALA A 130 20.93 13.69 4.04
C ALA A 130 22.33 13.76 3.42
N ASN A 131 22.92 12.61 3.13
CA ASN A 131 24.17 12.54 2.39
C ASN A 131 23.92 12.38 0.88
N GLN A 132 24.97 12.55 0.06
CA GLN A 132 24.83 12.51 -1.39
C GLN A 132 24.37 11.14 -1.90
N GLU A 133 24.81 10.04 -1.28
CA GLU A 133 24.38 8.68 -1.65
C GLU A 133 22.90 8.46 -1.45
N GLU A 134 22.35 8.95 -0.33
CA GLU A 134 20.91 8.88 -0.05
C GLU A 134 20.10 9.71 -1.05
N LEU A 135 20.57 10.89 -1.41
CA LEU A 135 19.91 11.75 -2.39
C LEU A 135 19.94 11.14 -3.80
N ASP A 136 21.07 10.61 -4.23
CA ASP A 136 21.23 9.94 -5.52
C ASP A 136 20.33 8.69 -5.59
N PHE A 137 20.29 7.90 -4.51
CA PHE A 137 19.41 6.75 -4.43
C PHE A 137 17.94 7.14 -4.53
N LEU A 138 17.49 8.16 -3.79
CA LEU A 138 16.10 8.63 -3.84
C LEU A 138 15.74 9.15 -5.23
N TYR A 139 16.66 9.89 -5.85
CA TYR A 139 16.47 10.38 -7.20
C TYR A 139 16.27 9.22 -8.18
N ASP A 140 17.19 8.27 -8.19
CA ASP A 140 17.10 7.09 -9.05
C ASP A 140 15.86 6.25 -8.77
N TYR A 141 15.51 6.04 -7.50
CA TYR A 141 14.33 5.29 -7.09
C TYR A 141 13.05 5.95 -7.59
N LEU A 142 12.87 7.24 -7.34
CA LEU A 142 11.67 7.99 -7.74
C LEU A 142 11.50 8.05 -9.26
N PHE A 143 12.58 8.27 -10.00
CA PHE A 143 12.51 8.37 -11.45
C PHE A 143 12.49 7.02 -12.18
N SER A 144 12.98 5.94 -11.56
CA SER A 144 12.87 4.58 -12.12
C SER A 144 11.47 3.98 -11.96
N VAL A 145 10.74 4.37 -10.93
CA VAL A 145 9.39 3.83 -10.61
C VAL A 145 8.28 4.65 -11.25
N MET A 146 8.56 5.90 -11.62
CA MET A 146 7.53 6.82 -12.08
C MET A 146 7.57 7.02 -13.59
N VAL A 147 6.73 6.29 -14.29
CA VAL A 147 6.20 6.79 -15.56
C VAL A 147 5.09 7.77 -15.18
N TRP A 148 5.46 9.03 -15.03
CA TRP A 148 4.49 10.11 -14.92
C TRP A 148 3.82 10.25 -16.28
N GLY A 149 2.60 9.68 -16.41
CA GLY A 149 1.73 9.90 -17.54
C GLY A 149 0.88 11.13 -17.30
#